data_5a24a9e90356000f3365827a2da45908
#
_entry.id   5a24a9e90356000f3365827a2da45908
#
_cell.length_a   1.000
_cell.length_b   1.000
_cell.length_c   1.000
_cell.angle_alpha   90.00
_cell.angle_beta   90.00
_cell.angle_gamma   90.00
#
_symmetry.space_group_name_H-M   'P 1'
#
loop_
_entity.id
_entity.type
_entity.pdbx_description
1 polymer ?
#
loop_
_entity_poly.entity_id
_entity_poly.type
_entity_poly.pdbx_seq_one_letter_code
_entity_poly.pdbx_strand_id
1 'polypeptide(L)'
;ESAASKRKKKEGESDRSVHKVTMEMANEYLQIIDWSAGKTAFATMLCILSPIVLLMLGAMSEMPNYHISENAAAGIGICVLIVLIAIAVTIFILCGMKTKKYEYMEKEDIETAYGVSGMVKEKRDAYHSPYVTQLVIGITCCICSVIPLFGTLAVSESDFYMVSAVCMLLTLVAIGTYFIVRSAAKMNAMNQLLEEEDYTRQKKHENKKMSGPVMVYWLIATAIYLAWSFTTNDWDRTW
;
A
#
# COMPACT_ATOMS: atom_id res chain seq x y z
N GLU A 1 14.10 47.50 4.80
CA GLU A 1 14.18 46.04 5.03
C GLU A 1 13.13 45.21 4.27
N SER A 2 11.98 45.80 3.91
CA SER A 2 10.85 45.09 3.27
C SER A 2 11.05 44.75 1.80
N ALA A 3 11.75 45.58 1.02
CA ALA A 3 11.91 45.41 -0.44
C ALA A 3 12.99 44.36 -0.80
N ALA A 4 14.07 44.27 -0.03
CA ALA A 4 15.14 43.29 -0.23
C ALA A 4 14.69 41.86 0.19
N SER A 5 13.86 41.77 1.22
CA SER A 5 13.23 40.48 1.65
C SER A 5 12.23 39.97 0.61
N LYS A 6 11.44 40.86 -0.02
CA LYS A 6 10.55 40.49 -1.12
C LYS A 6 11.28 40.11 -2.41
N ARG A 7 12.44 40.72 -2.70
CA ARG A 7 13.30 40.31 -3.83
C ARG A 7 13.94 38.96 -3.62
N LYS A 8 14.52 38.68 -2.43
CA LYS A 8 15.06 37.36 -2.09
C LYS A 8 13.99 36.26 -2.12
N LYS A 9 12.75 36.57 -1.74
CA LYS A 9 11.63 35.63 -1.82
C LYS A 9 11.22 35.38 -3.29
N LYS A 10 11.27 36.41 -4.16
CA LYS A 10 11.01 36.26 -5.59
C LYS A 10 12.16 35.59 -6.36
N GLU A 11 13.41 35.80 -5.98
CA GLU A 11 14.59 35.13 -6.56
C GLU A 11 14.66 33.65 -6.13
N GLY A 12 14.27 33.31 -4.90
CA GLY A 12 14.13 31.92 -4.45
C GLY A 12 12.91 31.20 -5.06
N GLU A 13 11.97 31.93 -5.63
CA GLU A 13 10.79 31.39 -6.33
C GLU A 13 11.06 31.18 -7.84
N SER A 14 12.07 31.87 -8.40
CA SER A 14 12.46 31.83 -9.82
C SER A 14 13.37 30.65 -10.20
N ASP A 15 13.97 29.96 -9.21
CA ASP A 15 14.87 28.82 -9.45
C ASP A 15 14.20 27.46 -9.16
N ARG A 16 12.86 27.43 -9.14
CA ARG A 16 12.11 26.17 -9.07
C ARG A 16 11.94 25.65 -10.48
N SER A 17 12.58 24.53 -10.76
CA SER A 17 12.33 23.75 -11.98
C SER A 17 10.88 23.26 -11.98
N VAL A 18 9.97 24.07 -12.51
CA VAL A 18 8.58 23.66 -12.72
C VAL A 18 8.56 22.77 -13.95
N HIS A 19 8.27 21.49 -13.76
CA HIS A 19 8.17 20.53 -14.84
C HIS A 19 6.87 20.70 -15.61
N LYS A 20 6.98 21.00 -16.93
CA LYS A 20 5.81 21.05 -17.82
C LYS A 20 5.36 19.66 -18.22
N VAL A 21 4.11 19.33 -17.89
CA VAL A 21 3.47 18.06 -18.26
C VAL A 21 2.64 18.27 -19.53
N THR A 22 3.07 17.63 -20.62
CA THR A 22 2.34 17.66 -21.90
C THR A 22 1.15 16.66 -21.88
N MET A 23 0.24 16.81 -22.84
CA MET A 23 -0.90 15.89 -23.01
C MET A 23 -0.45 14.44 -23.23
N GLU A 24 0.62 14.24 -23.98
CA GLU A 24 1.20 12.93 -24.27
C GLU A 24 1.77 12.29 -22.99
N MET A 25 2.56 13.06 -22.23
CA MET A 25 3.13 12.61 -20.95
C MET A 25 2.04 12.25 -19.93
N ALA A 26 0.98 13.06 -19.83
CA ALA A 26 -0.14 12.78 -18.93
C ALA A 26 -0.88 11.49 -19.32
N ASN A 27 -1.11 11.26 -20.61
CA ASN A 27 -1.74 10.03 -21.09
C ASN A 27 -0.84 8.80 -20.87
N GLU A 28 0.47 8.91 -21.17
CA GLU A 28 1.45 7.83 -20.92
C GLU A 28 1.48 7.46 -19.43
N TYR A 29 1.53 8.47 -18.57
CA TYR A 29 1.51 8.27 -17.11
C TYR A 29 0.24 7.55 -16.65
N LEU A 30 -0.94 7.99 -17.08
CA LEU A 30 -2.21 7.35 -16.71
C LEU A 30 -2.30 5.90 -17.21
N GLN A 31 -1.77 5.61 -18.41
CA GLN A 31 -1.70 4.24 -18.92
C GLN A 31 -0.77 3.35 -18.10
N ILE A 32 0.40 3.86 -17.71
CA ILE A 32 1.35 3.12 -16.86
C ILE A 32 0.72 2.85 -15.49
N ILE A 33 0.04 3.82 -14.91
CA ILE A 33 -0.66 3.63 -13.64
C ILE A 33 -1.81 2.62 -13.77
N ASP A 34 -2.60 2.68 -14.82
CA ASP A 34 -3.68 1.70 -15.06
C ASP A 34 -3.14 0.27 -15.15
N TRP A 35 -2.03 0.09 -15.85
CA TRP A 35 -1.35 -1.20 -15.96
C TRP A 35 -0.73 -1.64 -14.62
N SER A 36 -0.09 -0.73 -13.87
CA SER A 36 0.59 -1.06 -12.62
C SER A 36 -0.38 -1.26 -11.46
N ALA A 37 -1.48 -0.51 -11.41
CA ALA A 37 -2.47 -0.56 -10.34
C ALA A 37 -3.03 -1.98 -10.12
N GLY A 38 -3.43 -2.65 -11.22
CA GLY A 38 -3.91 -4.03 -11.14
C GLY A 38 -2.86 -5.02 -10.66
N LYS A 39 -1.60 -4.86 -11.10
CA LYS A 39 -0.48 -5.73 -10.71
C LYS A 39 -0.04 -5.50 -9.28
N THR A 40 0.03 -4.24 -8.85
CA THR A 40 0.33 -3.89 -7.46
C THR A 40 -0.75 -4.42 -6.52
N ALA A 41 -2.02 -4.26 -6.87
CA ALA A 41 -3.14 -4.81 -6.10
C ALA A 41 -3.07 -6.35 -6.01
N PHE A 42 -2.72 -7.03 -7.11
CA PHE A 42 -2.54 -8.48 -7.13
C PHE A 42 -1.33 -8.92 -6.28
N ALA A 43 -0.21 -8.21 -6.34
CA ALA A 43 0.96 -8.49 -5.50
C ALA A 43 0.64 -8.32 -4.00
N THR A 44 -0.12 -7.27 -3.63
CA THR A 44 -0.59 -7.08 -2.25
C THR A 44 -1.50 -8.23 -1.82
N MET A 45 -2.42 -8.67 -2.68
CA MET A 45 -3.27 -9.82 -2.43
C MET A 45 -2.45 -11.10 -2.20
N LEU A 46 -1.42 -11.36 -3.01
CA LEU A 46 -0.51 -12.51 -2.83
C LEU A 46 0.23 -12.47 -1.49
N CYS A 47 0.68 -11.30 -1.05
CA CYS A 47 1.32 -11.16 0.27
C CYS A 47 0.36 -11.54 1.40
N ILE A 48 -0.92 -11.13 1.33
CA ILE A 48 -1.93 -11.45 2.35
C ILE A 48 -2.30 -12.94 2.33
N LEU A 49 -2.33 -13.56 1.14
CA LEU A 49 -2.65 -14.98 0.99
C LEU A 49 -1.48 -15.90 1.33
N SER A 50 -0.25 -15.38 1.34
CA SER A 50 0.97 -16.20 1.49
C SER A 50 1.00 -17.07 2.76
N PRO A 51 0.50 -16.67 3.95
CA PRO A 51 0.54 -17.50 5.14
C PRO A 51 -0.56 -18.58 5.18
N ILE A 52 -1.55 -18.54 4.31
CA ILE A 52 -2.70 -19.48 4.35
C ILE A 52 -2.24 -20.92 4.23
N VAL A 53 -1.31 -21.21 3.32
CA VAL A 53 -0.82 -22.60 3.11
C VAL A 53 -0.09 -23.10 4.35
N LEU A 54 0.72 -22.26 4.99
CA LEU A 54 1.42 -22.58 6.22
C LEU A 54 0.42 -22.90 7.36
N LEU A 55 -0.57 -22.03 7.55
CA LEU A 55 -1.61 -22.19 8.57
C LEU A 55 -2.43 -23.46 8.36
N MET A 56 -2.86 -23.73 7.12
CA MET A 56 -3.66 -24.91 6.79
C MET A 56 -2.86 -26.21 6.97
N LEU A 57 -1.59 -26.23 6.53
CA LEU A 57 -0.74 -27.43 6.71
C LEU A 57 -0.43 -27.67 8.19
N GLY A 58 -0.22 -26.60 8.99
CA GLY A 58 -0.05 -26.69 10.42
C GLY A 58 -1.27 -27.31 11.09
N ALA A 59 -2.47 -26.79 10.84
CA ALA A 59 -3.70 -27.33 11.40
C ALA A 59 -4.00 -28.79 10.95
N MET A 60 -3.60 -29.16 9.73
CA MET A 60 -3.75 -30.55 9.26
C MET A 60 -2.75 -31.51 9.93
N SER A 61 -1.56 -31.06 10.30
CA SER A 61 -0.57 -31.91 10.97
C SER A 61 -0.98 -32.30 12.40
N GLU A 62 -1.85 -31.51 13.05
CA GLU A 62 -2.40 -31.82 14.38
C GLU A 62 -3.56 -32.83 14.34
N MET A 63 -4.11 -33.09 13.15
CA MET A 63 -5.23 -34.01 12.97
C MET A 63 -4.76 -35.50 12.92
N PRO A 64 -5.35 -36.40 13.68
CA PRO A 64 -4.96 -37.83 13.69
C PRO A 64 -5.20 -38.55 12.37
N ASN A 65 -6.03 -37.99 11.48
CA ASN A 65 -6.35 -38.58 10.17
C ASN A 65 -5.31 -38.30 9.10
N TYR A 66 -4.43 -37.31 9.33
CA TYR A 66 -3.39 -36.91 8.35
C TYR A 66 -2.01 -37.29 8.89
N HIS A 67 -1.29 -38.18 8.20
CA HIS A 67 0.05 -38.63 8.57
C HIS A 67 1.15 -37.67 8.07
N ILE A 68 0.97 -36.37 8.31
CA ILE A 68 1.96 -35.35 7.96
C ILE A 68 2.70 -34.98 9.24
N SER A 69 4.03 -35.13 9.24
CA SER A 69 4.82 -34.68 10.39
C SER A 69 4.81 -33.14 10.47
N GLU A 70 4.75 -32.58 11.69
CA GLU A 70 4.80 -31.13 11.91
C GLU A 70 5.96 -30.46 11.18
N ASN A 71 7.16 -31.07 11.21
CA ASN A 71 8.34 -30.55 10.54
C ASN A 71 8.17 -30.48 9.03
N ALA A 72 7.49 -31.47 8.41
CA ALA A 72 7.22 -31.47 6.98
C ALA A 72 6.17 -30.42 6.61
N ALA A 73 5.09 -30.31 7.39
CA ALA A 73 4.05 -29.29 7.23
C ALA A 73 4.63 -27.88 7.31
N ALA A 74 5.43 -27.59 8.34
CA ALA A 74 6.11 -26.33 8.54
C ALA A 74 7.10 -26.04 7.39
N GLY A 75 7.95 -27.01 7.00
CA GLY A 75 8.94 -26.85 5.93
C GLY A 75 8.29 -26.51 4.58
N ILE A 76 7.26 -27.26 4.17
CA ILE A 76 6.53 -27.01 2.91
C ILE A 76 5.80 -25.66 2.99
N GLY A 77 5.12 -25.38 4.10
CA GLY A 77 4.38 -24.12 4.31
C GLY A 77 5.27 -22.91 4.20
N ILE A 78 6.44 -22.92 4.85
CA ILE A 78 7.43 -21.82 4.78
C ILE A 78 8.00 -21.68 3.36
N CYS A 79 8.32 -22.78 2.67
CA CYS A 79 8.78 -22.70 1.29
C CYS A 79 7.76 -22.03 0.36
N VAL A 80 6.49 -22.41 0.44
CA VAL A 80 5.41 -21.80 -0.35
C VAL A 80 5.24 -20.31 0.02
N LEU A 81 5.26 -19.96 1.30
CA LEU A 81 5.18 -18.59 1.78
C LEU A 81 6.30 -17.73 1.16
N ILE A 82 7.55 -18.18 1.24
CA ILE A 82 8.71 -17.45 0.69
C ILE A 82 8.57 -17.28 -0.83
N VAL A 83 8.15 -18.31 -1.56
CA VAL A 83 7.97 -18.23 -3.01
C VAL A 83 6.89 -17.22 -3.38
N LEU A 84 5.75 -17.22 -2.69
CA LEU A 84 4.66 -16.25 -2.94
C LEU A 84 5.10 -14.81 -2.66
N ILE A 85 5.80 -14.59 -1.54
CA ILE A 85 6.36 -13.27 -1.22
C ILE A 85 7.40 -12.84 -2.27
N ALA A 86 8.28 -13.73 -2.72
CA ALA A 86 9.27 -13.42 -3.75
C ALA A 86 8.62 -13.00 -5.07
N ILE A 87 7.54 -13.68 -5.48
CA ILE A 87 6.75 -13.29 -6.66
C ILE A 87 6.12 -11.90 -6.46
N ALA A 88 5.49 -11.65 -5.31
CA ALA A 88 4.86 -10.38 -5.00
C ALA A 88 5.89 -9.22 -5.01
N VAL A 89 7.03 -9.39 -4.37
CA VAL A 89 8.12 -8.41 -4.35
C VAL A 89 8.66 -8.13 -5.75
N THR A 90 8.82 -9.16 -6.57
CA THR A 90 9.23 -9.00 -7.97
C THR A 90 8.24 -8.12 -8.75
N ILE A 91 6.94 -8.34 -8.56
CA ILE A 91 5.90 -7.51 -9.19
C ILE A 91 5.99 -6.06 -8.69
N PHE A 92 6.17 -5.82 -7.39
CA PHE A 92 6.34 -4.46 -6.84
C PHE A 92 7.55 -3.75 -7.43
N ILE A 93 8.69 -4.43 -7.54
CA ILE A 93 9.90 -3.86 -8.13
C ILE A 93 9.66 -3.49 -9.59
N LEU A 94 9.08 -4.38 -10.40
CA LEU A 94 8.78 -4.13 -11.82
C LEU A 94 7.79 -2.97 -12.00
N CYS A 95 6.76 -2.88 -11.17
CA CYS A 95 5.81 -1.75 -11.18
C CYS A 95 6.51 -0.46 -10.75
N GLY A 96 7.28 -0.48 -9.66
CA GLY A 96 8.01 0.67 -9.15
C GLY A 96 9.03 1.21 -10.15
N MET A 97 9.77 0.36 -10.87
CA MET A 97 10.70 0.79 -11.90
C MET A 97 10.02 1.52 -13.05
N LYS A 98 8.82 1.10 -13.45
CA LYS A 98 8.05 1.78 -14.52
C LYS A 98 7.46 3.11 -14.07
N THR A 99 7.00 3.20 -12.83
CA THR A 99 6.43 4.45 -12.29
C THR A 99 7.49 5.45 -11.87
N LYS A 100 8.74 5.02 -11.62
CA LYS A 100 9.85 5.85 -11.17
C LYS A 100 10.14 7.03 -12.11
N LYS A 101 9.93 6.86 -13.42
CA LYS A 101 10.09 7.93 -14.42
C LYS A 101 9.22 9.17 -14.08
N TYR A 102 8.09 8.97 -13.39
CA TYR A 102 7.11 10.00 -13.06
C TYR A 102 7.08 10.38 -11.57
N GLU A 103 8.05 9.91 -10.77
CA GLU A 103 8.15 10.18 -9.33
C GLU A 103 8.30 11.68 -9.03
N TYR A 104 8.87 12.44 -9.97
CA TYR A 104 8.97 13.90 -9.86
C TYR A 104 7.61 14.58 -9.76
N MET A 105 6.56 14.02 -10.38
CA MET A 105 5.20 14.59 -10.32
C MET A 105 4.62 14.57 -8.91
N GLU A 106 5.06 13.64 -8.06
CA GLU A 106 4.66 13.55 -6.67
C GLU A 106 5.42 14.54 -5.77
N LYS A 107 6.72 14.75 -6.08
CA LYS A 107 7.65 15.48 -5.20
C LYS A 107 7.84 16.94 -5.57
N GLU A 108 7.63 17.29 -6.83
CA GLU A 108 7.91 18.61 -7.38
C GLU A 108 6.63 19.29 -7.86
N ASP A 109 6.70 20.63 -7.98
CA ASP A 109 5.60 21.39 -8.52
C ASP A 109 5.53 21.16 -10.05
N ILE A 110 4.34 20.86 -10.55
CA ILE A 110 4.11 20.61 -11.98
C ILE A 110 3.29 21.75 -12.59
N GLU A 111 3.51 22.03 -13.88
CA GLU A 111 2.69 22.91 -14.68
C GLU A 111 2.11 22.12 -15.85
N THR A 112 0.79 21.95 -15.85
CA THR A 112 0.10 21.22 -16.91
C THR A 112 -0.06 22.11 -18.16
N ALA A 113 0.25 21.57 -19.35
CA ALA A 113 -0.01 22.24 -20.61
C ALA A 113 -1.51 22.49 -20.81
N TYR A 114 -1.84 23.43 -21.69
CA TYR A 114 -3.22 23.78 -22.02
C TYR A 114 -4.04 22.54 -22.39
N GLY A 115 -5.21 22.37 -21.74
CA GLY A 115 -6.12 21.26 -22.00
C GLY A 115 -5.86 19.98 -21.19
N VAL A 116 -4.66 19.80 -20.60
CA VAL A 116 -4.33 18.59 -19.80
C VAL A 116 -5.24 18.49 -18.59
N SER A 117 -5.35 19.56 -17.82
CA SER A 117 -6.21 19.60 -16.61
C SER A 117 -7.67 19.30 -16.93
N GLY A 118 -8.19 19.80 -18.06
CA GLY A 118 -9.55 19.52 -18.52
C GLY A 118 -9.76 18.04 -18.83
N MET A 119 -8.84 17.43 -19.60
CA MET A 119 -8.88 16.02 -19.96
C MET A 119 -8.78 15.11 -18.71
N VAL A 120 -7.87 15.42 -17.79
CA VAL A 120 -7.70 14.62 -16.56
C VAL A 120 -8.93 14.75 -15.66
N LYS A 121 -9.51 15.94 -15.54
CA LYS A 121 -10.73 16.17 -14.76
C LYS A 121 -11.90 15.39 -15.33
N GLU A 122 -12.10 15.40 -16.64
CA GLU A 122 -13.14 14.61 -17.29
C GLU A 122 -12.98 13.12 -17.03
N LYS A 123 -11.75 12.58 -17.17
CA LYS A 123 -11.44 11.16 -16.84
C LYS A 123 -11.68 10.85 -15.38
N ARG A 124 -11.32 11.74 -14.47
CA ARG A 124 -11.54 11.58 -13.04
C ARG A 124 -13.03 11.55 -12.71
N ASP A 125 -13.80 12.49 -13.23
CA ASP A 125 -15.24 12.59 -12.98
C ASP A 125 -15.96 11.34 -13.54
N ALA A 126 -15.56 10.84 -14.71
CA ALA A 126 -16.06 9.59 -15.26
C ALA A 126 -15.67 8.36 -14.41
N TYR A 127 -14.51 8.37 -13.77
CA TYR A 127 -14.03 7.27 -12.93
C TYR A 127 -14.53 7.36 -11.47
N HIS A 128 -15.07 8.49 -11.04
CA HIS A 128 -15.50 8.69 -9.64
C HIS A 128 -16.54 7.67 -9.17
N SER A 129 -17.55 7.39 -9.96
CA SER A 129 -18.58 6.40 -9.60
C SER A 129 -18.03 4.97 -9.49
N PRO A 130 -17.27 4.43 -10.47
CA PRO A 130 -16.57 3.14 -10.31
C PRO A 130 -15.60 3.10 -9.12
N TYR A 131 -14.90 4.19 -8.85
CA TYR A 131 -13.98 4.30 -7.71
C TYR A 131 -14.71 4.10 -6.38
N VAL A 132 -15.77 4.88 -6.13
CA VAL A 132 -16.56 4.79 -4.89
C VAL A 132 -17.14 3.39 -4.72
N THR A 133 -17.68 2.80 -5.80
CA THR A 133 -18.25 1.44 -5.76
C THR A 133 -17.17 0.40 -5.36
N GLN A 134 -15.99 0.43 -5.98
CA GLN A 134 -14.91 -0.49 -5.66
C GLN A 134 -14.39 -0.29 -4.23
N LEU A 135 -14.30 0.96 -3.77
CA LEU A 135 -13.88 1.30 -2.41
C LEU A 135 -14.88 0.75 -1.39
N VAL A 136 -16.18 0.97 -1.59
CA VAL A 136 -17.24 0.48 -0.70
C VAL A 136 -17.23 -1.05 -0.65
N ILE A 137 -17.14 -1.73 -1.79
CA ILE A 137 -17.03 -3.20 -1.84
C ILE A 137 -15.79 -3.68 -1.07
N GLY A 138 -14.63 -3.05 -1.28
CA GLY A 138 -13.40 -3.42 -0.61
C GLY A 138 -13.48 -3.27 0.92
N ILE A 139 -13.99 -2.13 1.40
CA ILE A 139 -14.17 -1.85 2.82
C ILE A 139 -15.18 -2.83 3.44
N THR A 140 -16.32 -3.06 2.76
CA THR A 140 -17.34 -4.00 3.24
C THR A 140 -16.79 -5.41 3.35
N CYS A 141 -16.02 -5.89 2.36
CA CYS A 141 -15.34 -7.18 2.42
C CYS A 141 -14.39 -7.27 3.63
N CYS A 142 -13.61 -6.23 3.90
CA CYS A 142 -12.70 -6.20 5.04
C CYS A 142 -13.46 -6.24 6.37
N ILE A 143 -14.58 -5.51 6.51
CA ILE A 143 -15.40 -5.54 7.73
C ILE A 143 -16.06 -6.92 7.90
N CYS A 144 -16.67 -7.46 6.85
CA CYS A 144 -17.34 -8.76 6.88
C CYS A 144 -16.36 -9.94 7.08
N SER A 145 -15.07 -9.75 6.82
CA SER A 145 -14.06 -10.80 6.97
C SER A 145 -13.94 -11.34 8.40
N VAL A 146 -14.36 -10.57 9.39
CA VAL A 146 -14.31 -10.95 10.81
C VAL A 146 -15.47 -11.88 11.21
N ILE A 147 -16.55 -11.91 10.44
CA ILE A 147 -17.75 -12.71 10.73
C ILE A 147 -17.45 -14.21 10.87
N PRO A 148 -16.70 -14.86 9.96
CA PRO A 148 -16.37 -16.28 10.09
C PRO A 148 -15.64 -16.62 11.39
N LEU A 149 -14.76 -15.73 11.87
CA LEU A 149 -14.00 -15.91 13.09
C LEU A 149 -14.93 -15.98 14.32
N PHE A 150 -15.84 -15.02 14.46
CA PHE A 150 -16.82 -15.03 15.55
C PHE A 150 -17.84 -16.18 15.41
N GLY A 151 -18.18 -16.55 14.17
CA GLY A 151 -19.06 -17.70 13.90
C GLY A 151 -18.47 -19.02 14.41
N THR A 152 -17.18 -19.26 14.18
CA THR A 152 -16.50 -20.48 14.66
C THR A 152 -16.34 -20.49 16.17
N LEU A 153 -16.02 -19.36 16.79
CA LEU A 153 -15.95 -19.23 18.24
C LEU A 153 -17.28 -19.61 18.94
N ALA A 154 -18.42 -19.36 18.28
CA ALA A 154 -19.73 -19.64 18.83
C ALA A 154 -20.17 -21.12 18.68
N VAL A 155 -19.58 -21.86 17.71
CA VAL A 155 -20.10 -23.18 17.28
C VAL A 155 -19.14 -24.33 17.60
N SER A 156 -17.82 -24.09 17.64
CA SER A 156 -16.84 -25.18 17.79
C SER A 156 -15.60 -24.76 18.57
N GLU A 157 -15.11 -25.65 19.45
CA GLU A 157 -13.85 -25.49 20.18
C GLU A 157 -12.65 -26.15 19.45
N SER A 158 -12.84 -26.68 18.24
CA SER A 158 -11.78 -27.37 17.50
C SER A 158 -10.83 -26.40 16.81
N ASP A 159 -9.53 -26.56 17.05
CA ASP A 159 -8.45 -25.72 16.50
C ASP A 159 -8.46 -25.65 14.97
N PHE A 160 -8.82 -26.76 14.30
CA PHE A 160 -8.92 -26.79 12.85
C PHE A 160 -9.96 -25.82 12.29
N TYR A 161 -11.16 -25.74 12.91
CA TYR A 161 -12.18 -24.78 12.46
C TYR A 161 -11.75 -23.33 12.72
N MET A 162 -11.04 -23.08 13.83
CA MET A 162 -10.45 -21.76 14.11
C MET A 162 -9.46 -21.34 13.03
N VAL A 163 -8.49 -22.20 12.69
CA VAL A 163 -7.51 -21.91 11.63
C VAL A 163 -8.19 -21.74 10.27
N SER A 164 -9.19 -22.57 9.96
CA SER A 164 -9.98 -22.43 8.74
C SER A 164 -10.70 -21.07 8.65
N ALA A 165 -11.26 -20.59 9.76
CA ALA A 165 -11.90 -19.27 9.84
C ALA A 165 -10.89 -18.13 9.63
N VAL A 166 -9.67 -18.25 10.18
CA VAL A 166 -8.59 -17.30 9.94
C VAL A 166 -8.19 -17.28 8.46
N CYS A 167 -8.09 -18.44 7.81
CA CYS A 167 -7.81 -18.52 6.37
C CYS A 167 -8.91 -17.86 5.52
N MET A 168 -10.17 -18.04 5.91
CA MET A 168 -11.30 -17.38 5.25
C MET A 168 -11.28 -15.86 5.45
N LEU A 169 -10.95 -15.40 6.68
CA LEU A 169 -10.74 -13.99 6.99
C LEU A 169 -9.64 -13.40 6.10
N LEU A 170 -8.46 -14.03 6.03
CA LEU A 170 -7.36 -13.57 5.19
C LEU A 170 -7.75 -13.50 3.71
N THR A 171 -8.53 -14.47 3.23
CA THR A 171 -9.01 -14.48 1.83
C THR A 171 -9.94 -13.31 1.55
N LEU A 172 -10.90 -13.02 2.43
CA LEU A 172 -11.82 -11.89 2.28
C LEU A 172 -11.09 -10.56 2.36
N VAL A 173 -10.14 -10.41 3.30
CA VAL A 173 -9.28 -9.21 3.40
C VAL A 173 -8.44 -9.03 2.14
N ALA A 174 -7.88 -10.11 1.58
CA ALA A 174 -7.08 -10.06 0.36
C ALA A 174 -7.90 -9.55 -0.84
N ILE A 175 -9.13 -10.04 -0.99
CA ILE A 175 -10.07 -9.57 -2.03
C ILE A 175 -10.44 -8.10 -1.80
N GLY A 176 -10.80 -7.72 -0.58
CA GLY A 176 -11.13 -6.33 -0.23
C GLY A 176 -9.96 -5.37 -0.52
N THR A 177 -8.76 -5.75 -0.10
CA THR A 177 -7.54 -4.96 -0.33
C THR A 177 -7.22 -4.82 -1.82
N TYR A 178 -7.45 -5.86 -2.63
CA TYR A 178 -7.28 -5.79 -4.08
C TYR A 178 -8.12 -4.66 -4.70
N PHE A 179 -9.41 -4.58 -4.36
CA PHE A 179 -10.29 -3.53 -4.87
C PHE A 179 -9.88 -2.14 -4.39
N ILE A 180 -9.52 -2.00 -3.11
CA ILE A 180 -9.08 -0.72 -2.52
C ILE A 180 -7.80 -0.23 -3.21
N VAL A 181 -6.75 -1.05 -3.28
CA VAL A 181 -5.45 -0.66 -3.84
C VAL A 181 -5.57 -0.31 -5.33
N ARG A 182 -6.30 -1.13 -6.09
CA ARG A 182 -6.50 -0.88 -7.53
C ARG A 182 -7.23 0.43 -7.80
N SER A 183 -8.31 0.70 -7.06
CA SER A 183 -9.13 1.90 -7.26
C SER A 183 -8.39 3.16 -6.77
N ALA A 184 -7.75 3.09 -5.62
CA ALA A 184 -7.01 4.21 -5.04
C ALA A 184 -5.82 4.61 -5.90
N ALA A 185 -5.05 3.68 -6.47
CA ALA A 185 -3.91 3.99 -7.31
C ALA A 185 -4.29 4.83 -8.54
N LYS A 186 -5.43 4.51 -9.19
CA LYS A 186 -5.93 5.28 -10.34
C LYS A 186 -6.42 6.67 -9.95
N MET A 187 -7.19 6.77 -8.86
CA MET A 187 -7.70 8.06 -8.38
C MET A 187 -6.56 8.97 -7.95
N ASN A 188 -5.59 8.44 -7.19
CA ASN A 188 -4.43 9.20 -6.74
C ASN A 188 -3.59 9.74 -7.91
N ALA A 189 -3.42 8.97 -8.99
CA ALA A 189 -2.70 9.43 -10.18
C ALA A 189 -3.38 10.62 -10.86
N MET A 190 -4.73 10.61 -10.93
CA MET A 190 -5.48 11.74 -11.48
C MET A 190 -5.40 12.98 -10.57
N ASN A 191 -5.53 12.80 -9.25
CA ASN A 191 -5.39 13.88 -8.27
C ASN A 191 -3.97 14.47 -8.27
N GLN A 192 -2.94 13.63 -8.49
CA GLN A 192 -1.55 14.05 -8.61
C GLN A 192 -1.33 14.96 -9.83
N LEU A 193 -1.90 14.61 -10.99
CA LEU A 193 -1.83 15.44 -12.19
C LEU A 193 -2.61 16.76 -12.06
N LEU A 194 -3.67 16.78 -11.25
CA LEU A 194 -4.47 17.97 -10.96
C LEU A 194 -3.91 18.81 -9.82
N GLU A 195 -2.89 18.33 -9.11
CA GLU A 195 -2.39 18.89 -7.84
C GLU A 195 -3.51 19.14 -6.82
N GLU A 196 -4.45 18.20 -6.72
CA GLU A 196 -5.57 18.25 -5.79
C GLU A 196 -5.38 17.29 -4.60
N GLU A 197 -6.21 17.42 -3.57
CA GLU A 197 -6.20 16.62 -2.33
C GLU A 197 -4.84 16.63 -1.61
N ASP A 198 -4.17 15.47 -1.53
CA ASP A 198 -2.89 15.30 -0.86
C ASP A 198 -1.70 15.75 -1.70
N TYR A 199 -1.91 16.03 -2.98
CA TYR A 199 -0.89 16.44 -3.94
C TYR A 199 -0.86 17.95 -4.21
N THR A 200 -1.57 18.76 -3.41
CA THR A 200 -1.49 20.23 -3.49
C THR A 200 -0.06 20.70 -3.23
N ARG A 201 0.37 21.77 -3.92
CA ARG A 201 1.72 22.36 -3.77
C ARG A 201 2.06 22.62 -2.31
N GLN A 202 1.09 23.07 -1.53
CA GLN A 202 1.28 23.33 -0.10
C GLN A 202 1.61 22.06 0.68
N LYS A 203 0.87 20.96 0.46
CA LYS A 203 1.14 19.66 1.09
C LYS A 203 2.45 19.03 0.64
N LYS A 204 2.81 19.15 -0.64
CA LYS A 204 4.13 18.69 -1.15
C LYS A 204 5.27 19.37 -0.37
N HIS A 205 5.17 20.68 -0.13
CA HIS A 205 6.17 21.43 0.64
C HIS A 205 6.17 21.07 2.13
N GLU A 206 5.02 20.85 2.74
CA GLU A 206 4.90 20.40 4.13
C GLU A 206 5.49 19.00 4.30
N ASN A 207 5.14 18.06 3.44
CA ASN A 207 5.67 16.71 3.46
C ASN A 207 7.19 16.68 3.29
N LYS A 208 7.75 17.51 2.39
CA LYS A 208 9.19 17.65 2.21
C LYS A 208 9.89 18.21 3.46
N LYS A 209 9.25 19.14 4.18
CA LYS A 209 9.78 19.68 5.45
C LYS A 209 9.67 18.67 6.59
N MET A 210 8.60 17.89 6.64
CA MET A 210 8.34 16.98 7.76
C MET A 210 9.01 15.60 7.60
N SER A 211 9.35 15.18 6.38
CA SER A 211 9.95 13.86 6.14
C SER A 211 11.27 13.66 6.89
N GLY A 212 12.15 14.68 6.94
CA GLY A 212 13.41 14.61 7.66
C GLY A 212 13.24 14.46 9.18
N PRO A 213 12.56 15.39 9.87
CA PRO A 213 12.31 15.30 11.31
C PRO A 213 11.57 14.04 11.75
N VAL A 214 10.57 13.60 10.99
CA VAL A 214 9.80 12.37 11.27
C VAL A 214 10.68 11.13 11.16
N MET A 215 11.54 11.03 10.14
CA MET A 215 12.48 9.92 9.98
C MET A 215 13.46 9.86 11.15
N VAL A 216 14.03 11.00 11.56
CA VAL A 216 14.95 11.08 12.70
C VAL A 216 14.24 10.69 13.99
N TYR A 217 13.01 11.16 14.22
CA TYR A 217 12.21 10.78 15.37
C TYR A 217 12.01 9.26 15.46
N TRP A 218 11.60 8.60 14.36
CA TRP A 218 11.42 7.15 14.35
C TRP A 218 12.71 6.38 14.54
N LEU A 219 13.84 6.85 13.99
CA LEU A 219 15.16 6.24 14.21
C LEU A 219 15.57 6.32 15.69
N ILE A 220 15.38 7.49 16.32
CA ILE A 220 15.69 7.68 17.75
C ILE A 220 14.76 6.81 18.61
N ALA A 221 13.46 6.81 18.35
CA ALA A 221 12.50 5.99 19.08
C ALA A 221 12.84 4.49 19.00
N THR A 222 13.17 4.01 17.80
CA THR A 222 13.59 2.61 17.58
C THR A 222 14.91 2.30 18.27
N ALA A 223 15.89 3.21 18.22
CA ALA A 223 17.18 3.03 18.88
C ALA A 223 17.03 2.96 20.41
N ILE A 224 16.21 3.85 21.00
CA ILE A 224 15.91 3.83 22.45
C ILE A 224 15.20 2.53 22.83
N TYR A 225 14.19 2.10 22.04
CA TYR A 225 13.48 0.87 22.28
C TYR A 225 14.42 -0.35 22.25
N LEU A 226 15.27 -0.45 21.22
CA LEU A 226 16.25 -1.54 21.11
C LEU A 226 17.27 -1.50 22.25
N ALA A 227 17.82 -0.33 22.59
CA ALA A 227 18.76 -0.18 23.69
C ALA A 227 18.12 -0.61 25.02
N TRP A 228 16.87 -0.22 25.28
CA TRP A 228 16.12 -0.64 26.46
C TRP A 228 15.89 -2.15 26.47
N SER A 229 15.41 -2.72 25.37
CA SER A 229 15.14 -4.15 25.22
C SER A 229 16.38 -5.01 25.41
N PHE A 230 17.54 -4.58 24.89
CA PHE A 230 18.81 -5.29 25.08
C PHE A 230 19.41 -5.13 26.48
N THR A 231 19.18 -4.00 27.18
CA THR A 231 19.73 -3.77 28.51
C THR A 231 18.90 -4.42 29.61
N THR A 232 17.57 -4.49 29.43
CA THR A 232 16.67 -5.09 30.43
C THR A 232 16.48 -6.60 30.26
N ASN A 233 16.82 -7.16 29.09
CA ASN A 233 16.61 -8.58 28.71
C ASN A 233 15.15 -9.08 28.95
N ASP A 234 14.20 -8.15 29.04
CA ASP A 234 12.79 -8.37 29.36
C ASP A 234 11.97 -8.48 28.05
N TRP A 235 12.30 -9.44 27.19
CA TRP A 235 11.59 -9.67 25.94
C TRP A 235 10.13 -10.08 26.14
N ASP A 236 9.82 -10.71 27.30
CA ASP A 236 8.48 -11.21 27.62
C ASP A 236 7.51 -10.14 28.16
N ARG A 237 7.99 -8.94 28.50
CA ARG A 237 7.17 -7.86 29.08
C ARG A 237 6.91 -6.67 28.13
N THR A 238 7.54 -6.64 26.99
CA THR A 238 7.47 -5.51 26.04
C THR A 238 6.57 -5.78 24.84
N TRP A 239 5.88 -6.91 24.83
CA TRP A 239 4.83 -7.29 23.85
C TRP A 239 3.47 -7.41 24.50
#